data_0c25ccc8b0d3e6c484313136f4286233
#
_entry.id   0c25ccc8b0d3e6c484313136f4286233
#
_cell.length_a   1.000
_cell.length_b   1.000
_cell.length_c   1.000
_cell.angle_alpha   90.00
_cell.angle_beta   90.00
_cell.angle_gamma   90.00
#
_symmetry.space_group_name_H-M   'P 1'
#
loop_
_entity.id
_entity.type
_entity.pdbx_description
1 polymer ?
#
loop_
_entity_poly.entity_id
_entity_poly.type
_entity_poly.pdbx_seq_one_letter_code
_entity_poly.pdbx_strand_id
1 'polypeptide(L)'
;MDRTNTRSEGNRQVGIVASYDFTRREELGRWFPPDVEWTMTFTEEVPYRDNLELVSRLGRASLLTRPVRELVGRGAEAVAYLCTACTFVDGVAGERALREAMTAYGVRRALTTSGAAIDALRAVGARRVAVVHPYQEPVDQLLGRYLKDSGFDVVALTALGLDSVEDAYSVAEQQVVDAVVAGDHARADAVFVSCTALPTYDALPRLEARLGKPVVSANQATAWALLGAVGERARGAGQRLLEHRPTLGA
;
A
#
# COMPACT_ATOMS: atom_id res chain seq x y z
N MET A 1 -24.52 -31.52 28.85
CA MET A 1 -24.99 -30.93 27.58
C MET A 1 -24.00 -29.85 27.20
N ASP A 2 -23.00 -30.25 26.49
CA ASP A 2 -21.88 -29.39 26.07
C ASP A 2 -22.26 -28.69 24.79
N ARG A 3 -22.46 -27.36 24.84
CA ARG A 3 -22.69 -26.53 23.66
C ARG A 3 -21.33 -26.11 23.14
N THR A 4 -20.69 -26.97 22.35
CA THR A 4 -19.58 -26.58 21.53
C THR A 4 -20.03 -25.46 20.59
N ASN A 5 -19.58 -24.25 20.93
CA ASN A 5 -19.72 -23.04 20.09
C ASN A 5 -18.80 -23.17 18.88
N THR A 6 -19.21 -23.89 17.86
CA THR A 6 -18.58 -23.87 16.55
C THR A 6 -18.82 -22.49 15.95
N ARG A 7 -17.87 -21.55 16.16
CA ARG A 7 -17.74 -20.40 15.27
C ARG A 7 -17.60 -20.99 13.88
N SER A 8 -18.57 -20.72 13.01
CA SER A 8 -18.45 -21.03 11.60
C SER A 8 -17.15 -20.40 11.11
N GLU A 9 -16.21 -21.21 10.65
CA GLU A 9 -15.07 -20.79 9.84
C GLU A 9 -15.62 -20.22 8.53
N GLY A 10 -16.15 -18.98 8.59
CA GLY A 10 -16.49 -18.22 7.39
C GLY A 10 -15.21 -17.98 6.64
N ASN A 11 -15.18 -18.39 5.38
CA ASN A 11 -14.08 -18.16 4.45
C ASN A 11 -13.74 -16.66 4.50
N ARG A 12 -12.56 -16.32 5.00
CA ARG A 12 -12.14 -14.92 5.23
C ARG A 12 -11.82 -14.30 3.90
N GLN A 13 -12.76 -13.52 3.38
CA GLN A 13 -12.63 -12.90 2.08
C GLN A 13 -12.21 -11.44 2.23
N VAL A 14 -11.15 -11.06 1.51
CA VAL A 14 -10.69 -9.67 1.43
C VAL A 14 -10.81 -9.13 0.01
N GLY A 15 -11.02 -7.84 -0.11
CA GLY A 15 -11.17 -7.16 -1.38
C GLY A 15 -10.06 -6.13 -1.62
N ILE A 16 -9.70 -5.96 -2.88
CA ILE A 16 -8.76 -4.94 -3.32
C ILE A 16 -9.41 -4.17 -4.47
N VAL A 17 -9.52 -2.86 -4.33
CA VAL A 17 -9.76 -1.97 -5.46
C VAL A 17 -8.41 -1.47 -5.92
N ALA A 18 -8.00 -1.80 -7.13
CA ALA A 18 -6.77 -1.30 -7.74
C ALA A 18 -7.07 -0.16 -8.72
N SER A 19 -6.10 0.68 -9.03
CA SER A 19 -6.18 1.59 -10.17
C SER A 19 -6.29 0.79 -11.46
N TYR A 20 -6.97 1.35 -12.47
CA TYR A 20 -7.29 0.65 -13.73
C TYR A 20 -6.05 0.10 -14.46
N ASP A 21 -4.89 0.72 -14.26
CA ASP A 21 -3.60 0.42 -14.86
C ASP A 21 -2.74 -0.59 -14.07
N PHE A 22 -3.21 -1.08 -12.91
CA PHE A 22 -2.41 -1.95 -12.04
C PHE A 22 -2.16 -3.33 -12.65
N THR A 23 -0.90 -3.72 -12.80
CA THR A 23 -0.46 -4.97 -13.47
C THR A 23 0.28 -5.96 -12.55
N ARG A 24 0.64 -5.59 -11.30
CA ARG A 24 1.44 -6.43 -10.39
C ARG A 24 0.63 -7.43 -9.54
N ARG A 25 -0.49 -7.95 -10.09
CA ARG A 25 -1.39 -8.84 -9.35
C ARG A 25 -0.70 -10.13 -8.87
N GLU A 26 0.13 -10.74 -9.72
CA GLU A 26 0.83 -11.98 -9.39
C GLU A 26 1.81 -11.77 -8.25
N GLU A 27 2.60 -10.70 -8.31
CA GLU A 27 3.53 -10.34 -7.24
C GLU A 27 2.78 -10.08 -5.92
N LEU A 28 1.71 -9.27 -5.98
CA LEU A 28 0.88 -8.96 -4.82
C LEU A 28 0.31 -10.24 -4.17
N GLY A 29 -0.12 -11.20 -4.97
CA GLY A 29 -0.65 -12.49 -4.51
C GLY A 29 0.33 -13.31 -3.70
N ARG A 30 1.63 -13.10 -3.85
CA ARG A 30 2.68 -13.84 -3.10
C ARG A 30 2.68 -13.54 -1.60
N TRP A 31 2.15 -12.38 -1.18
CA TRP A 31 1.97 -12.07 0.24
C TRP A 31 0.75 -12.74 0.87
N PHE A 32 -0.19 -13.23 0.06
CA PHE A 32 -1.43 -13.83 0.57
C PHE A 32 -1.26 -15.33 0.87
N PRO A 33 -1.74 -15.80 2.04
CA PRO A 33 -1.85 -17.23 2.33
C PRO A 33 -2.82 -17.91 1.34
N PRO A 34 -2.59 -19.19 0.95
CA PRO A 34 -3.46 -19.89 0.01
C PRO A 34 -4.88 -20.16 0.53
N ASP A 35 -5.07 -20.12 1.82
CA ASP A 35 -6.34 -20.29 2.52
C ASP A 35 -7.13 -18.98 2.71
N VAL A 36 -6.59 -17.85 2.26
CA VAL A 36 -7.29 -16.57 2.23
C VAL A 36 -7.80 -16.30 0.82
N GLU A 37 -9.10 -16.21 0.69
CA GLU A 37 -9.72 -15.81 -0.57
C GLU A 37 -9.64 -14.29 -0.74
N TRP A 38 -9.15 -13.84 -1.88
CA TRP A 38 -9.09 -12.43 -2.19
C TRP A 38 -9.57 -12.12 -3.60
N THR A 39 -10.30 -11.02 -3.72
CA THR A 39 -10.88 -10.57 -4.99
C THR A 39 -10.38 -9.17 -5.30
N MET A 40 -10.08 -8.92 -6.57
CA MET A 40 -9.65 -7.61 -7.05
C MET A 40 -10.66 -7.06 -8.05
N THR A 41 -11.00 -5.79 -7.87
CA THR A 41 -11.74 -4.96 -8.81
C THR A 41 -10.90 -3.73 -9.17
N PHE A 42 -11.31 -3.00 -10.20
CA PHE A 42 -10.54 -1.87 -10.71
C PHE A 42 -11.39 -0.59 -10.75
N THR A 43 -10.72 0.55 -10.59
CA THR A 43 -11.33 1.83 -10.92
C THR A 43 -11.61 1.91 -12.42
N GLU A 44 -12.43 2.85 -12.83
CA GLU A 44 -12.55 3.21 -14.23
C GLU A 44 -11.31 3.98 -14.68
N GLU A 45 -10.99 3.86 -15.95
CA GLU A 45 -10.00 4.72 -16.59
C GLU A 45 -10.45 6.18 -16.54
N VAL A 46 -9.52 7.08 -16.31
CA VAL A 46 -9.80 8.52 -16.23
C VAL A 46 -8.91 9.25 -17.24
N PRO A 47 -9.45 10.24 -17.97
CA PRO A 47 -8.62 11.10 -18.81
C PRO A 47 -7.73 11.98 -17.93
N TYR A 48 -6.49 12.21 -18.34
CA TYR A 48 -5.54 13.07 -17.65
C TYR A 48 -4.55 13.71 -18.63
N ARG A 49 -3.93 14.79 -18.23
CA ARG A 49 -2.91 15.52 -18.98
C ARG A 49 -1.51 15.37 -18.39
N ASP A 50 -1.45 15.14 -17.08
CA ASP A 50 -0.22 14.99 -16.31
C ASP A 50 -0.45 14.09 -15.10
N ASN A 51 0.65 13.72 -14.43
CA ASN A 51 0.63 12.81 -13.30
C ASN A 51 -0.21 13.32 -12.12
N LEU A 52 -0.16 14.64 -11.84
CA LEU A 52 -0.95 15.21 -10.75
C LEU A 52 -2.45 15.10 -11.03
N GLU A 53 -2.87 15.40 -12.26
CA GLU A 53 -4.28 15.26 -12.64
C GLU A 53 -4.73 13.81 -12.56
N LEU A 54 -3.92 12.85 -13.02
CA LEU A 54 -4.21 11.42 -12.92
C LEU A 54 -4.49 11.01 -11.47
N VAL A 55 -3.51 11.25 -10.58
CA VAL A 55 -3.64 10.79 -9.19
C VAL A 55 -4.73 11.53 -8.43
N SER A 56 -4.97 12.82 -8.73
CA SER A 56 -6.06 13.60 -8.15
C SER A 56 -7.44 13.11 -8.60
N ARG A 57 -7.58 12.68 -9.87
CA ARG A 57 -8.83 12.10 -10.36
C ARG A 57 -9.08 10.74 -9.75
N LEU A 58 -8.07 9.86 -9.73
CA LEU A 58 -8.14 8.55 -9.09
C LEU A 58 -8.32 8.64 -7.57
N GLY A 59 -7.89 9.73 -6.92
CA GLY A 59 -8.13 10.02 -5.50
C GLY A 59 -9.57 10.37 -5.14
N ARG A 60 -10.49 10.48 -6.11
CA ARG A 60 -11.88 10.83 -5.83
C ARG A 60 -12.66 9.63 -5.30
N ALA A 61 -13.28 9.79 -4.13
CA ALA A 61 -14.10 8.75 -3.50
C ALA A 61 -15.23 8.22 -4.40
N SER A 62 -15.78 9.06 -5.29
CA SER A 62 -16.84 8.65 -6.22
C SER A 62 -16.44 7.50 -7.14
N LEU A 63 -15.15 7.42 -7.54
CA LEU A 63 -14.64 6.33 -8.38
C LEU A 63 -14.59 4.97 -7.65
N LEU A 64 -14.61 5.00 -6.32
CA LEU A 64 -14.59 3.79 -5.50
C LEU A 64 -15.98 3.19 -5.30
N THR A 65 -17.07 3.92 -5.59
CA THR A 65 -18.44 3.49 -5.28
C THR A 65 -18.77 2.14 -5.90
N ARG A 66 -18.58 2.00 -7.22
CA ARG A 66 -18.91 0.77 -7.95
C ARG A 66 -18.01 -0.40 -7.54
N PRO A 67 -16.66 -0.29 -7.63
CA PRO A 67 -15.80 -1.41 -7.34
C PRO A 67 -15.86 -1.86 -5.87
N VAL A 68 -16.04 -0.92 -4.92
CA VAL A 68 -16.20 -1.27 -3.50
C VAL A 68 -17.51 -2.02 -3.26
N ARG A 69 -18.64 -1.55 -3.80
CA ARG A 69 -19.94 -2.23 -3.65
C ARG A 69 -19.93 -3.63 -4.26
N GLU A 70 -19.22 -3.83 -5.36
CA GLU A 70 -19.02 -5.15 -5.96
C GLU A 70 -18.29 -6.09 -4.99
N LEU A 71 -17.21 -5.65 -4.35
CA LEU A 71 -16.46 -6.44 -3.37
C LEU A 71 -17.29 -6.74 -2.12
N VAL A 72 -18.03 -5.77 -1.62
CA VAL A 72 -18.95 -5.96 -0.48
C VAL A 72 -20.04 -6.98 -0.84
N GLY A 73 -20.61 -6.89 -2.04
CA GLY A 73 -21.62 -7.84 -2.53
C GLY A 73 -21.09 -9.26 -2.69
N ARG A 74 -19.76 -9.44 -2.85
CA ARG A 74 -19.07 -10.73 -2.88
C ARG A 74 -18.64 -11.21 -1.48
N GLY A 75 -18.94 -10.44 -0.42
CA GLY A 75 -18.66 -10.84 0.97
C GLY A 75 -17.31 -10.39 1.52
N ALA A 76 -16.63 -9.46 0.87
CA ALA A 76 -15.36 -8.93 1.40
C ALA A 76 -15.56 -8.24 2.76
N GLU A 77 -14.87 -8.72 3.79
CA GLU A 77 -14.92 -8.17 5.15
C GLU A 77 -14.01 -6.94 5.32
N ALA A 78 -12.89 -6.93 4.61
CA ALA A 78 -11.96 -5.81 4.54
C ALA A 78 -11.66 -5.48 3.09
N VAL A 79 -11.53 -4.20 2.77
CA VAL A 79 -11.21 -3.73 1.41
C VAL A 79 -10.11 -2.69 1.49
N ALA A 80 -9.07 -2.87 0.66
CA ALA A 80 -8.00 -1.90 0.47
C ALA A 80 -8.12 -1.20 -0.89
N TYR A 81 -7.94 0.12 -0.92
CA TYR A 81 -7.70 0.86 -2.15
C TYR A 81 -6.19 0.86 -2.45
N LEU A 82 -5.81 0.11 -3.48
CA LEU A 82 -4.44 -0.14 -3.90
C LEU A 82 -3.99 0.88 -4.96
N CYS A 83 -3.64 2.04 -4.52
CA CYS A 83 -2.95 3.09 -5.27
C CYS A 83 -2.28 4.03 -4.28
N THR A 84 -0.96 4.12 -4.30
CA THR A 84 -0.25 4.93 -3.31
C THR A 84 -0.53 6.42 -3.52
N ALA A 85 -0.21 6.96 -4.70
CA ALA A 85 -0.31 8.39 -4.97
C ALA A 85 -1.77 8.89 -4.88
N CYS A 86 -2.72 8.12 -5.38
CA CYS A 86 -4.14 8.47 -5.33
C CYS A 86 -4.67 8.57 -3.88
N THR A 87 -4.03 7.91 -2.94
CA THR A 87 -4.47 7.89 -1.54
C THR A 87 -3.75 8.90 -0.64
N PHE A 88 -2.64 9.50 -1.09
CA PHE A 88 -1.98 10.57 -0.35
C PHE A 88 -2.11 11.97 -0.97
N VAL A 89 -2.55 12.08 -2.24
CA VAL A 89 -2.54 13.33 -3.00
C VAL A 89 -3.25 14.49 -2.29
N ASP A 90 -4.34 14.21 -1.60
CA ASP A 90 -5.12 15.18 -0.82
C ASP A 90 -4.73 15.20 0.67
N GLY A 91 -3.53 14.71 1.01
CA GLY A 91 -2.99 14.69 2.35
C GLY A 91 -3.72 13.74 3.31
N VAL A 92 -3.43 13.86 4.61
CA VAL A 92 -4.00 12.99 5.67
C VAL A 92 -5.52 13.08 5.74
N ALA A 93 -6.08 14.28 5.51
CA ALA A 93 -7.53 14.47 5.53
C ALA A 93 -8.21 13.77 4.34
N GLY A 94 -7.60 13.83 3.14
CA GLY A 94 -8.10 13.16 1.94
C GLY A 94 -8.04 11.63 2.08
N GLU A 95 -6.93 11.10 2.61
CA GLU A 95 -6.80 9.67 2.90
C GLU A 95 -7.90 9.17 3.84
N ARG A 96 -8.16 9.91 4.93
CA ARG A 96 -9.24 9.58 5.87
C ARG A 96 -10.61 9.63 5.18
N ALA A 97 -10.88 10.66 4.36
CA ALA A 97 -12.14 10.79 3.64
C ALA A 97 -12.37 9.61 2.67
N LEU A 98 -11.32 9.06 2.03
CA LEU A 98 -11.43 7.85 1.22
C LEU A 98 -11.88 6.65 2.05
N ARG A 99 -11.27 6.41 3.22
CA ARG A 99 -11.68 5.32 4.11
C ARG A 99 -13.12 5.48 4.62
N GLU A 100 -13.49 6.69 5.01
CA GLU A 100 -14.86 7.02 5.44
C GLU A 100 -15.88 6.75 4.32
N ALA A 101 -15.56 7.15 3.07
CA ALA A 101 -16.42 6.88 1.92
C ALA A 101 -16.54 5.38 1.63
N MET A 102 -15.45 4.61 1.67
CA MET A 102 -15.50 3.15 1.50
C MET A 102 -16.34 2.49 2.59
N THR A 103 -16.26 2.97 3.84
CA THR A 103 -17.10 2.51 4.94
C THR A 103 -18.58 2.84 4.68
N ALA A 104 -18.89 4.02 4.18
CA ALA A 104 -20.26 4.40 3.79
C ALA A 104 -20.80 3.55 2.61
N TYR A 105 -19.93 2.97 1.79
CA TYR A 105 -20.29 2.01 0.73
C TYR A 105 -20.50 0.57 1.24
N GLY A 106 -20.32 0.34 2.54
CA GLY A 106 -20.61 -0.92 3.21
C GLY A 106 -19.39 -1.74 3.65
N VAL A 107 -18.16 -1.21 3.48
CA VAL A 107 -16.95 -1.90 3.95
C VAL A 107 -16.85 -1.85 5.47
N ARG A 108 -16.65 -3.00 6.09
CA ARG A 108 -16.47 -3.09 7.55
C ARG A 108 -15.09 -2.57 8.00
N ARG A 109 -14.05 -2.83 7.20
CA ARG A 109 -12.66 -2.40 7.45
C ARG A 109 -12.07 -1.85 6.16
N ALA A 110 -12.10 -0.54 6.03
CA ALA A 110 -11.59 0.18 4.88
C ALA A 110 -10.14 0.60 5.09
N LEU A 111 -9.29 0.31 4.11
CA LEU A 111 -7.86 0.61 4.12
C LEU A 111 -7.47 1.33 2.83
N THR A 112 -6.39 2.08 2.92
CA THR A 112 -5.72 2.69 1.76
C THR A 112 -4.25 2.28 1.77
N THR A 113 -3.61 2.28 0.61
CA THR A 113 -2.17 1.99 0.53
C THR A 113 -1.33 2.97 1.36
N SER A 114 -1.64 4.27 1.30
CA SER A 114 -0.88 5.27 2.07
C SER A 114 -1.09 5.12 3.57
N GLY A 115 -2.32 4.87 4.02
CA GLY A 115 -2.61 4.59 5.44
C GLY A 115 -1.88 3.33 5.91
N ALA A 116 -1.92 2.25 5.12
CA ALA A 116 -1.20 1.02 5.42
C ALA A 116 0.32 1.22 5.51
N ALA A 117 0.90 2.07 4.63
CA ALA A 117 2.32 2.42 4.67
C ALA A 117 2.69 3.17 5.97
N ILE A 118 1.85 4.11 6.40
CA ILE A 118 2.04 4.81 7.68
C ILE A 118 2.03 3.83 8.86
N ASP A 119 1.07 2.91 8.89
CA ASP A 119 0.96 1.91 9.96
C ASP A 119 2.13 0.92 9.94
N ALA A 120 2.58 0.52 8.74
CA ALA A 120 3.74 -0.35 8.58
C ALA A 120 5.04 0.31 9.05
N LEU A 121 5.27 1.57 8.71
CA LEU A 121 6.44 2.33 9.17
C LEU A 121 6.43 2.51 10.70
N ARG A 122 5.26 2.74 11.30
CA ARG A 122 5.12 2.77 12.77
C ARG A 122 5.40 1.41 13.40
N ALA A 123 4.91 0.32 12.79
CA ALA A 123 5.10 -1.03 13.30
C ALA A 123 6.58 -1.44 13.35
N VAL A 124 7.39 -1.02 12.37
CA VAL A 124 8.84 -1.26 12.38
C VAL A 124 9.60 -0.25 13.24
N GLY A 125 8.93 0.65 13.97
CA GLY A 125 9.53 1.61 14.89
C GLY A 125 10.20 2.81 14.21
N ALA A 126 9.94 3.06 12.93
CA ALA A 126 10.55 4.17 12.21
C ALA A 126 10.00 5.52 12.70
N ARG A 127 10.89 6.50 12.75
CA ARG A 127 10.59 7.93 12.94
C ARG A 127 11.19 8.76 11.81
N ARG A 128 12.39 8.39 11.38
CA ARG A 128 13.11 9.00 10.26
C ARG A 128 13.09 8.03 9.09
N VAL A 129 12.61 8.49 7.95
CA VAL A 129 12.45 7.64 6.77
C VAL A 129 13.21 8.20 5.58
N ALA A 130 13.91 7.33 4.86
CA ALA A 130 14.34 7.58 3.50
C ALA A 130 13.24 7.06 2.57
N VAL A 131 12.97 7.76 1.49
CA VAL A 131 11.86 7.42 0.56
C VAL A 131 12.40 7.30 -0.84
N VAL A 132 12.03 6.22 -1.53
CA VAL A 132 12.30 6.00 -2.95
C VAL A 132 10.96 5.88 -3.69
N HIS A 133 10.80 6.61 -4.80
CA HIS A 133 9.53 6.70 -5.52
C HIS A 133 9.74 6.98 -7.02
N PRO A 134 8.74 6.67 -7.88
CA PRO A 134 8.79 6.95 -9.31
C PRO A 134 8.14 8.29 -9.69
N TYR A 135 7.63 9.08 -8.76
CA TYR A 135 6.80 10.24 -9.05
C TYR A 135 7.62 11.43 -9.55
N GLN A 136 7.00 12.21 -10.42
CA GLN A 136 7.47 13.52 -10.85
C GLN A 136 6.93 14.61 -9.90
N GLU A 137 7.54 15.80 -9.95
CA GLU A 137 6.96 16.98 -9.30
C GLU A 137 5.60 17.35 -9.96
N PRO A 138 4.60 17.80 -9.18
CA PRO A 138 4.65 18.05 -7.73
C PRO A 138 4.20 16.87 -6.85
N VAL A 139 3.97 15.67 -7.41
CA VAL A 139 3.43 14.51 -6.66
C VAL A 139 4.42 14.03 -5.58
N ASP A 140 5.72 14.09 -5.84
CA ASP A 140 6.77 13.77 -4.88
C ASP A 140 6.75 14.70 -3.66
N GLN A 141 6.53 16.01 -3.87
CA GLN A 141 6.41 16.98 -2.79
C GLN A 141 5.17 16.72 -1.92
N LEU A 142 4.07 16.26 -2.54
CA LEU A 142 2.86 15.84 -1.82
C LEU A 142 3.12 14.60 -0.97
N LEU A 143 3.90 13.64 -1.46
CA LEU A 143 4.33 12.46 -0.67
C LEU A 143 5.15 12.89 0.55
N GLY A 144 6.16 13.75 0.35
CA GLY A 144 6.98 14.26 1.45
C GLY A 144 6.15 14.98 2.51
N ARG A 145 5.19 15.79 2.09
CA ARG A 145 4.25 16.49 3.00
C ARG A 145 3.35 15.51 3.74
N TYR A 146 2.76 14.54 3.03
CA TYR A 146 1.90 13.53 3.64
C TYR A 146 2.61 12.74 4.75
N LEU A 147 3.86 12.31 4.50
CA LEU A 147 4.67 11.60 5.49
C LEU A 147 4.99 12.49 6.69
N LYS A 148 5.35 13.76 6.46
CA LYS A 148 5.62 14.73 7.53
C LYS A 148 4.38 15.00 8.38
N ASP A 149 3.23 15.21 7.75
CA ASP A 149 1.95 15.45 8.44
C ASP A 149 1.47 14.19 9.19
N SER A 150 1.94 13.00 8.77
CA SER A 150 1.73 11.72 9.46
C SER A 150 2.72 11.47 10.61
N GLY A 151 3.65 12.40 10.87
CA GLY A 151 4.57 12.37 12.00
C GLY A 151 5.96 11.78 11.72
N PHE A 152 6.35 11.63 10.45
CA PHE A 152 7.68 11.16 10.07
C PHE A 152 8.62 12.31 9.69
N ASP A 153 9.89 12.17 10.04
CA ASP A 153 10.99 13.00 9.51
C ASP A 153 11.52 12.35 8.22
N VAL A 154 11.28 12.98 7.08
CA VAL A 154 11.77 12.51 5.78
C VAL A 154 13.20 13.01 5.61
N VAL A 155 14.18 12.13 5.79
CA VAL A 155 15.61 12.46 5.75
C VAL A 155 16.24 12.34 4.36
N ALA A 156 15.58 11.64 3.45
CA ALA A 156 15.91 11.57 2.03
C ALA A 156 14.64 11.30 1.21
N LEU A 157 14.52 11.92 0.06
CA LEU A 157 13.43 11.72 -0.90
C LEU A 157 14.07 11.57 -2.28
N THR A 158 14.02 10.37 -2.84
CA THR A 158 14.76 10.00 -4.07
C THR A 158 13.79 9.53 -5.14
N ALA A 159 13.75 10.28 -6.23
CA ALA A 159 12.98 9.92 -7.42
C ALA A 159 13.77 8.95 -8.31
N LEU A 160 13.08 8.00 -8.97
CA LEU A 160 13.68 7.13 -9.99
C LEU A 160 14.02 7.86 -11.30
N GLY A 161 13.57 9.12 -11.47
CA GLY A 161 13.85 9.89 -12.67
C GLY A 161 13.14 9.37 -13.91
N LEU A 162 11.89 8.92 -13.75
CA LEU A 162 11.07 8.43 -14.87
C LEU A 162 10.42 9.58 -15.65
N ASP A 163 10.29 9.42 -16.97
CA ASP A 163 9.73 10.42 -17.84
C ASP A 163 8.19 10.39 -17.86
N SER A 164 7.59 9.23 -17.55
CA SER A 164 6.13 9.05 -17.54
C SER A 164 5.67 8.15 -16.37
N VAL A 165 4.36 8.14 -16.12
CA VAL A 165 3.73 7.25 -15.12
C VAL A 165 3.78 5.80 -15.58
N GLU A 166 3.61 5.58 -16.87
CA GLU A 166 3.63 4.27 -17.52
C GLU A 166 4.99 3.58 -17.35
N ASP A 167 6.08 4.36 -17.36
CA ASP A 167 7.43 3.85 -17.16
C ASP A 167 7.62 3.16 -15.81
N ALA A 168 6.81 3.53 -14.80
CA ALA A 168 6.88 2.90 -13.48
C ALA A 168 6.60 1.38 -13.52
N TYR A 169 5.74 0.93 -14.43
CA TYR A 169 5.46 -0.50 -14.62
C TYR A 169 6.56 -1.25 -15.38
N SER A 170 7.41 -0.52 -16.11
CA SER A 170 8.56 -1.06 -16.84
C SER A 170 9.83 -1.14 -15.99
N VAL A 171 9.82 -0.60 -14.77
CA VAL A 171 10.97 -0.64 -13.86
C VAL A 171 11.27 -2.09 -13.48
N ALA A 172 12.53 -2.50 -13.74
CA ALA A 172 13.03 -3.80 -13.33
C ALA A 172 13.36 -3.82 -11.83
N GLU A 173 13.28 -4.99 -11.21
CA GLU A 173 13.58 -5.16 -9.79
C GLU A 173 14.98 -4.65 -9.41
N GLN A 174 15.98 -4.89 -10.27
CA GLN A 174 17.34 -4.42 -10.01
C GLN A 174 17.43 -2.89 -9.97
N GLN A 175 16.66 -2.18 -10.80
CA GLN A 175 16.59 -0.71 -10.74
C GLN A 175 16.00 -0.22 -9.41
N VAL A 176 15.00 -0.94 -8.86
CA VAL A 176 14.47 -0.65 -7.51
C VAL A 176 15.56 -0.86 -6.46
N VAL A 177 16.28 -1.98 -6.54
CA VAL A 177 17.38 -2.28 -5.60
C VAL A 177 18.45 -1.19 -5.64
N ASP A 178 18.89 -0.80 -6.83
CA ASP A 178 19.93 0.22 -6.99
C ASP A 178 19.47 1.59 -6.49
N ALA A 179 18.21 1.97 -6.79
CA ALA A 179 17.63 3.22 -6.32
C ALA A 179 17.47 3.25 -4.78
N VAL A 180 17.07 2.13 -4.16
CA VAL A 180 16.94 2.03 -2.70
C VAL A 180 18.30 2.13 -2.02
N VAL A 181 19.32 1.49 -2.57
CA VAL A 181 20.69 1.57 -2.04
C VAL A 181 21.27 2.97 -2.19
N ALA A 182 21.03 3.62 -3.33
CA ALA A 182 21.50 5.00 -3.56
C ALA A 182 20.70 6.03 -2.74
N GLY A 183 19.40 5.80 -2.53
CA GLY A 183 18.50 6.69 -1.79
C GLY A 183 18.50 6.46 -0.27
N ASP A 184 19.21 5.44 0.23
CA ASP A 184 19.33 5.22 1.68
C ASP A 184 20.08 6.37 2.34
N HIS A 185 19.76 6.63 3.59
CA HIS A 185 20.38 7.67 4.40
C HIS A 185 20.80 7.11 5.77
N ALA A 186 22.01 7.46 6.21
CA ALA A 186 22.55 6.93 7.47
C ALA A 186 21.68 7.24 8.71
N ARG A 187 20.93 8.35 8.68
CA ARG A 187 20.00 8.72 9.76
C ARG A 187 18.62 8.06 9.64
N ALA A 188 18.32 7.40 8.52
CA ALA A 188 17.02 6.76 8.34
C ALA A 188 16.88 5.49 9.21
N ASP A 189 15.76 5.38 9.91
CA ASP A 189 15.40 4.19 10.70
C ASP A 189 14.82 3.09 9.79
N ALA A 190 14.20 3.48 8.65
CA ALA A 190 13.68 2.58 7.62
C ALA A 190 13.70 3.27 6.25
N VAL A 191 13.60 2.47 5.18
CA VAL A 191 13.37 2.95 3.82
C VAL A 191 11.94 2.62 3.40
N PHE A 192 11.24 3.58 2.81
CA PHE A 192 9.92 3.39 2.20
C PHE A 192 10.03 3.41 0.67
N VAL A 193 9.63 2.31 0.02
CA VAL A 193 9.50 2.22 -1.44
C VAL A 193 8.06 2.50 -1.81
N SER A 194 7.82 3.72 -2.27
CA SER A 194 6.48 4.23 -2.59
C SER A 194 6.14 3.95 -4.05
N CYS A 195 5.01 3.44 -4.32
CA CYS A 195 4.30 3.13 -5.55
C CYS A 195 4.00 1.64 -5.70
N THR A 196 2.75 1.34 -6.08
CA THR A 196 2.28 -0.04 -6.30
C THR A 196 2.75 -0.65 -7.64
N ALA A 197 3.25 0.18 -8.55
CA ALA A 197 3.81 -0.28 -9.82
C ALA A 197 5.21 -0.91 -9.70
N LEU A 198 5.96 -0.61 -8.63
CA LEU A 198 7.33 -1.08 -8.46
C LEU A 198 7.40 -2.54 -8.00
N PRO A 199 8.24 -3.40 -8.63
CA PRO A 199 8.46 -4.77 -8.19
C PRO A 199 9.34 -4.79 -6.93
N THR A 200 8.85 -5.42 -5.85
CA THR A 200 9.51 -5.31 -4.54
C THR A 200 9.60 -6.63 -3.78
N TYR A 201 8.78 -7.63 -4.08
CA TYR A 201 8.67 -8.83 -3.24
C TYR A 201 10.02 -9.52 -3.00
N ASP A 202 10.78 -9.78 -4.05
CA ASP A 202 12.09 -10.45 -3.97
C ASP A 202 13.23 -9.48 -3.62
N ALA A 203 13.03 -8.18 -3.87
CA ALA A 203 14.00 -7.14 -3.52
C ALA A 203 14.09 -6.91 -2.00
N LEU A 204 12.94 -6.94 -1.28
CA LEU A 204 12.86 -6.56 0.13
C LEU A 204 13.85 -7.32 1.03
N PRO A 205 13.89 -8.68 1.06
CA PRO A 205 14.81 -9.38 1.97
C PRO A 205 16.28 -9.10 1.65
N ARG A 206 16.63 -8.91 0.37
CA ARG A 206 18.00 -8.58 -0.05
C ARG A 206 18.41 -7.16 0.38
N LEU A 207 17.48 -6.22 0.25
CA LEU A 207 17.67 -4.83 0.68
C LEU A 207 17.82 -4.72 2.19
N GLU A 208 16.97 -5.38 2.95
CA GLU A 208 17.03 -5.37 4.42
C GLU A 208 18.31 -6.02 4.96
N ALA A 209 18.75 -7.11 4.32
CA ALA A 209 20.04 -7.73 4.65
C ALA A 209 21.22 -6.80 4.34
N ARG A 210 21.17 -6.09 3.21
CA ARG A 210 22.23 -5.17 2.78
C ARG A 210 22.31 -3.90 3.61
N LEU A 211 21.15 -3.30 3.94
CA LEU A 211 21.07 -2.02 4.63
C LEU A 211 21.05 -2.15 6.17
N GLY A 212 20.78 -3.35 6.68
CA GLY A 212 20.67 -3.61 8.12
C GLY A 212 19.45 -2.97 8.79
N LYS A 213 18.50 -2.41 8.02
CA LYS A 213 17.30 -1.73 8.49
C LYS A 213 16.05 -2.21 7.75
N PRO A 214 14.83 -1.96 8.28
CA PRO A 214 13.59 -2.29 7.58
C PRO A 214 13.47 -1.56 6.24
N VAL A 215 12.95 -2.26 5.22
CA VAL A 215 12.53 -1.70 3.94
C VAL A 215 11.07 -2.06 3.73
N VAL A 216 10.21 -1.05 3.71
CA VAL A 216 8.76 -1.21 3.57
C VAL A 216 8.34 -0.81 2.16
N SER A 217 7.58 -1.65 1.46
CA SER A 217 7.00 -1.27 0.16
C SER A 217 5.50 -1.05 0.25
N ALA A 218 4.97 -0.28 -0.71
CA ALA A 218 3.54 0.03 -0.82
C ALA A 218 2.68 -1.25 -0.92
N ASN A 219 3.06 -2.20 -1.78
CA ASN A 219 2.35 -3.47 -1.96
C ASN A 219 2.42 -4.35 -0.71
N GLN A 220 3.61 -4.48 -0.10
CA GLN A 220 3.80 -5.25 1.13
C GLN A 220 2.94 -4.67 2.27
N ALA A 221 3.00 -3.35 2.49
CA ALA A 221 2.25 -2.68 3.56
C ALA A 221 0.74 -2.87 3.38
N THR A 222 0.24 -2.78 2.13
CA THR A 222 -1.18 -2.99 1.83
C THR A 222 -1.60 -4.43 2.12
N ALA A 223 -0.84 -5.42 1.64
CA ALA A 223 -1.14 -6.83 1.91
C ALA A 223 -1.07 -7.16 3.42
N TRP A 224 -0.05 -6.66 4.12
CA TRP A 224 0.13 -6.82 5.55
C TRP A 224 -1.04 -6.25 6.35
N ALA A 225 -1.46 -5.00 6.06
CA ALA A 225 -2.55 -4.36 6.76
C ALA A 225 -3.91 -5.03 6.45
N LEU A 226 -4.15 -5.36 5.17
CA LEU A 226 -5.40 -5.96 4.73
C LEU A 226 -5.62 -7.35 5.35
N LEU A 227 -4.59 -8.19 5.36
CA LEU A 227 -4.63 -9.51 6.00
C LEU A 227 -4.80 -9.39 7.51
N GLY A 228 -4.07 -8.47 8.15
CA GLY A 228 -4.24 -8.21 9.58
C GLY A 228 -5.65 -7.75 9.95
N ALA A 229 -6.33 -7.02 9.07
CA ALA A 229 -7.71 -6.58 9.29
C ALA A 229 -8.70 -7.76 9.43
N VAL A 230 -8.38 -8.93 8.90
CA VAL A 230 -9.18 -10.17 9.05
C VAL A 230 -8.53 -11.20 9.97
N GLY A 231 -7.46 -10.80 10.69
CA GLY A 231 -6.76 -11.66 11.66
C GLY A 231 -5.73 -12.61 11.04
N GLU A 232 -5.42 -12.43 9.76
CA GLU A 232 -4.45 -13.24 9.01
C GLU A 232 -3.06 -12.58 8.97
N ARG A 233 -2.07 -13.30 8.45
CA ARG A 233 -0.69 -12.83 8.31
C ARG A 233 -0.23 -12.91 6.87
N ALA A 234 0.40 -11.86 6.40
CA ALA A 234 1.10 -11.87 5.12
C ALA A 234 2.32 -12.80 5.14
N ARG A 235 2.68 -13.35 3.99
CA ARG A 235 3.82 -14.26 3.78
C ARG A 235 4.97 -13.55 3.07
N GLY A 236 6.19 -13.87 3.45
CA GLY A 236 7.39 -13.33 2.82
C GLY A 236 8.61 -13.59 3.71
N ALA A 237 9.44 -14.55 3.34
CA ALA A 237 10.62 -14.90 4.13
C ALA A 237 11.63 -13.74 4.14
N GLY A 238 12.20 -13.44 5.31
CA GLY A 238 13.24 -12.42 5.47
C GLY A 238 12.76 -10.97 5.33
N GLN A 239 11.45 -10.72 5.41
CA GLN A 239 10.86 -9.38 5.37
C GLN A 239 10.47 -8.94 6.78
N ARG A 240 11.18 -7.96 7.34
CA ARG A 240 11.05 -7.55 8.76
C ARG A 240 9.68 -7.03 9.13
N LEU A 241 8.98 -6.32 8.23
CA LEU A 241 7.61 -5.87 8.51
C LEU A 241 6.70 -7.03 8.92
N LEU A 242 6.87 -8.21 8.31
CA LEU A 242 5.98 -9.36 8.54
C LEU A 242 6.19 -10.05 9.89
N GLU A 243 7.23 -9.68 10.62
CA GLU A 243 7.44 -10.09 12.02
C GLU A 243 6.48 -9.35 12.98
N HIS A 244 5.97 -8.18 12.55
CA HIS A 244 5.03 -7.35 13.29
C HIS A 244 3.58 -7.67 12.91
N ARG A 245 2.66 -7.38 13.83
CA ARG A 245 1.21 -7.42 13.54
C ARG A 245 0.69 -6.01 13.29
N PRO A 246 -0.25 -5.83 12.35
CA PRO A 246 -0.94 -4.56 12.21
C PRO A 246 -1.64 -4.18 13.52
N THR A 247 -1.44 -2.96 13.97
CA THR A 247 -2.26 -2.39 15.05
C THR A 247 -3.56 -1.95 14.40
N LEU A 248 -4.62 -2.72 14.60
CA LEU A 248 -5.94 -2.32 14.13
C LEU A 248 -6.34 -1.08 14.94
N GLY A 249 -6.23 0.09 14.33
CA GLY A 249 -6.79 1.31 14.90
C GLY A 249 -8.28 1.15 15.15
N ALA A 250 -8.71 1.56 16.32
CA ALA A 250 -10.11 1.57 16.72
C ALA A 250 -10.91 2.52 15.85
#